data_cb8f9b261c80ac4d19a7ce19d39c8d34
#
_entry.id   cb8f9b261c80ac4d19a7ce19d39c8d34
#
_cell.length_a   1.000
_cell.length_b   1.000
_cell.length_c   1.000
_cell.angle_alpha   90.00
_cell.angle_beta   90.00
_cell.angle_gamma   90.00
#
_symmetry.space_group_name_H-M   'P 1'
#
loop_
_entity.id
_entity.type
_entity.pdbx_description
1 polymer ?
#
loop_
_entity_poly.entity_id
_entity_poly.type
_entity_poly.pdbx_seq_one_letter_code
_entity_poly.pdbx_strand_id
1 'polypeptide(L)'
;VFVIYLPTWLEREIGATGNQIALMFLVGGIANVLTGPQIGKLSDKIGRKRIILLACVGLSVLTLLTVKIVTTVLAAYVFFFFTMVLVAMRISPFSALLTALVEDERRGSLMSLAVALGQLGFALGGAVSGPLFAKVGFGANTAIGAVFVLAMGLVVWFFIPEPPPAQNRLARG
;
A
#
# COMPACT_ATOMS: atom_id res chain seq x y z
N VAL A 1 6.04 -3.64 -7.72
CA VAL A 1 7.07 -2.87 -8.40
C VAL A 1 8.05 -2.29 -7.38
N PHE A 2 7.67 -1.30 -6.56
CA PHE A 2 8.55 -0.60 -5.61
C PHE A 2 9.22 -1.54 -4.59
N VAL A 3 8.43 -2.28 -3.80
CA VAL A 3 8.94 -3.11 -2.68
C VAL A 3 9.81 -4.27 -3.14
N ILE A 4 9.62 -4.78 -4.36
CA ILE A 4 10.36 -5.95 -4.89
C ILE A 4 11.85 -5.61 -5.05
N TYR A 5 12.17 -4.44 -5.60
CA TYR A 5 13.54 -4.02 -5.90
C TYR A 5 14.15 -3.07 -4.86
N LEU A 6 13.38 -2.68 -3.84
CA LEU A 6 13.87 -1.85 -2.74
C LEU A 6 15.07 -2.49 -2.01
N PRO A 7 15.06 -3.79 -1.63
CA PRO A 7 16.23 -4.43 -1.02
C PRO A 7 17.48 -4.35 -1.89
N THR A 8 17.36 -4.73 -3.15
CA THR A 8 18.49 -4.70 -4.10
C THR A 8 19.05 -3.30 -4.28
N TRP A 9 18.19 -2.29 -4.30
CA TRP A 9 18.59 -0.89 -4.40
C TRP A 9 19.31 -0.43 -3.12
N LEU A 10 18.81 -0.78 -1.93
CA LEU A 10 19.44 -0.45 -0.65
C LEU A 10 20.83 -1.08 -0.51
N GLU A 11 20.99 -2.32 -0.95
CA GLU A 11 22.31 -2.99 -0.96
C GLU A 11 23.31 -2.28 -1.90
N ARG A 12 22.88 -1.95 -3.10
CA ARG A 12 23.77 -1.40 -4.14
C ARG A 12 24.12 0.05 -3.93
N GLU A 13 23.17 0.90 -3.56
CA GLU A 13 23.36 2.34 -3.50
C GLU A 13 23.72 2.85 -2.08
N ILE A 14 23.24 2.16 -1.04
CA ILE A 14 23.39 2.60 0.35
C ILE A 14 24.35 1.67 1.11
N GLY A 15 24.67 0.51 0.55
CA GLY A 15 25.52 -0.48 1.21
C GLY A 15 24.84 -1.15 2.41
N ALA A 16 23.51 -1.22 2.44
CA ALA A 16 22.77 -1.84 3.52
C ALA A 16 23.02 -3.35 3.55
N THR A 17 23.29 -3.89 4.73
CA THR A 17 23.45 -5.34 4.92
C THR A 17 22.11 -6.06 4.92
N GLY A 18 22.11 -7.37 4.60
CA GLY A 18 20.88 -8.19 4.62
C GLY A 18 20.17 -8.15 5.98
N ASN A 19 20.91 -8.12 7.10
CA ASN A 19 20.34 -7.99 8.45
C ASN A 19 19.62 -6.65 8.65
N GLN A 20 20.20 -5.56 8.15
CA GLN A 20 19.58 -4.23 8.23
C GLN A 20 18.28 -4.19 7.42
N ILE A 21 18.28 -4.76 6.23
CA ILE A 21 17.08 -4.86 5.39
C ILE A 21 16.01 -5.72 6.08
N ALA A 22 16.39 -6.87 6.65
CA ALA A 22 15.45 -7.72 7.39
C ALA A 22 14.83 -6.98 8.58
N LEU A 23 15.63 -6.25 9.37
CA LEU A 23 15.13 -5.41 10.47
C LEU A 23 14.20 -4.30 9.98
N MET A 24 14.50 -3.67 8.84
CA MET A 24 13.62 -2.66 8.24
C MET A 24 12.23 -3.24 7.92
N PHE A 25 12.19 -4.43 7.30
CA PHE A 25 10.93 -5.11 7.02
C PHE A 25 10.18 -5.52 8.29
N LEU A 26 10.90 -5.97 9.33
CA LEU A 26 10.32 -6.28 10.62
C LEU A 26 9.65 -5.05 11.26
N VAL A 27 10.37 -3.93 11.33
CA VAL A 27 9.84 -2.65 11.86
C VAL A 27 8.62 -2.20 11.06
N GLY A 28 8.70 -2.27 9.73
CA GLY A 28 7.56 -1.94 8.86
C GLY A 28 6.35 -2.88 9.06
N GLY A 29 6.60 -4.18 9.24
CA GLY A 29 5.55 -5.16 9.54
C GLY A 29 4.85 -4.86 10.87
N ILE A 30 5.62 -4.57 11.93
CA ILE A 30 5.09 -4.16 13.24
C ILE A 30 4.26 -2.88 13.10
N ALA A 31 4.77 -1.86 12.39
CA ALA A 31 4.04 -0.63 12.13
C ALA A 31 2.68 -0.89 11.46
N ASN A 32 2.66 -1.76 10.44
CA ASN A 32 1.44 -2.13 9.71
C ASN A 32 0.41 -2.81 10.63
N VAL A 33 0.84 -3.78 11.44
CA VAL A 33 -0.03 -4.51 12.38
C VAL A 33 -0.60 -3.59 13.44
N LEU A 34 0.22 -2.72 14.02
CA LEU A 34 -0.21 -1.80 15.08
C LEU A 34 -1.16 -0.71 14.55
N THR A 35 -0.90 -0.18 13.36
CA THR A 35 -1.69 0.94 12.82
C THR A 35 -2.95 0.48 12.09
N GLY A 36 -2.98 -0.72 11.51
CA GLY A 36 -4.10 -1.24 10.74
C GLY A 36 -5.46 -1.14 11.43
N PRO A 37 -5.64 -1.66 12.66
CA PRO A 37 -6.90 -1.58 13.39
C PRO A 37 -7.31 -0.14 13.76
N GLN A 38 -6.34 0.72 14.10
CA GLN A 38 -6.59 2.11 14.45
C GLN A 38 -7.09 2.90 13.24
N ILE A 39 -6.46 2.66 12.09
CA ILE A 39 -6.84 3.26 10.81
C ILE A 39 -8.21 2.75 10.36
N GLY A 40 -8.52 1.47 10.56
CA GLY A 40 -9.85 0.93 10.31
C GLY A 40 -10.93 1.73 11.03
N LYS A 41 -10.77 1.92 12.35
CA LYS A 41 -11.69 2.73 13.16
C LYS A 41 -11.75 4.21 12.72
N LEU A 42 -10.62 4.79 12.34
CA LEU A 42 -10.54 6.16 11.85
C LEU A 42 -11.28 6.32 10.51
N SER A 43 -11.10 5.34 9.61
CA SER A 43 -11.73 5.34 8.30
C SER A 43 -13.26 5.22 8.37
N ASP A 44 -13.77 4.52 9.38
CA ASP A 44 -15.22 4.42 9.61
C ASP A 44 -15.84 5.77 10.06
N LYS A 45 -15.04 6.67 10.67
CA LYS A 45 -15.49 8.01 11.12
C LYS A 45 -15.33 9.07 10.02
N ILE A 46 -14.20 9.08 9.31
CA ILE A 46 -13.85 10.14 8.35
C ILE A 46 -14.38 9.83 6.93
N GLY A 47 -14.61 8.54 6.64
CA GLY A 47 -14.95 8.02 5.32
C GLY A 47 -13.80 7.17 4.74
N ARG A 48 -14.14 5.97 4.33
CA ARG A 48 -13.17 4.98 3.84
C ARG A 48 -12.47 5.44 2.57
N LYS A 49 -13.22 5.99 1.61
CA LYS A 49 -12.67 6.48 0.33
C LYS A 49 -11.68 7.63 0.54
N ARG A 50 -11.96 8.54 1.47
CA ARG A 50 -11.07 9.68 1.78
C ARG A 50 -9.73 9.19 2.32
N ILE A 51 -9.75 8.24 3.25
CA ILE A 51 -8.52 7.67 3.83
C ILE A 51 -7.71 6.92 2.76
N ILE A 52 -8.36 6.13 1.90
CA ILE A 52 -7.70 5.43 0.79
C ILE A 52 -7.04 6.42 -0.16
N LEU A 53 -7.75 7.48 -0.56
CA LEU A 53 -7.21 8.48 -1.48
C LEU A 53 -6.00 9.21 -0.86
N LEU A 54 -6.11 9.66 0.39
CA LEU A 54 -5.00 10.29 1.11
C LEU A 54 -3.79 9.36 1.21
N ALA A 55 -4.01 8.08 1.51
CA ALA A 55 -2.96 7.08 1.55
C ALA A 55 -2.30 6.87 0.17
N CYS A 56 -3.08 6.81 -0.89
CA CYS A 56 -2.56 6.66 -2.26
C CYS A 56 -1.74 7.89 -2.68
N VAL A 57 -2.20 9.10 -2.39
CA VAL A 57 -1.45 10.34 -2.66
C VAL A 57 -0.14 10.35 -1.84
N GLY A 58 -0.23 10.09 -0.53
CA GLY A 58 0.94 10.04 0.35
C GLY A 58 1.96 8.99 -0.10
N LEU A 59 1.51 7.77 -0.43
CA LEU A 59 2.37 6.70 -0.95
C LEU A 59 3.04 7.10 -2.26
N SER A 60 2.30 7.73 -3.17
CA SER A 60 2.87 8.16 -4.46
C SER A 60 3.95 9.22 -4.26
N VAL A 61 3.70 10.20 -3.40
CA VAL A 61 4.69 11.23 -3.06
C VAL A 61 5.93 10.60 -2.39
N LEU A 62 5.74 9.76 -1.36
CA LEU A 62 6.86 9.08 -0.70
C LEU A 62 7.65 8.22 -1.70
N THR A 63 6.96 7.43 -2.52
CA THR A 63 7.62 6.56 -3.51
C THR A 63 8.47 7.36 -4.48
N LEU A 64 8.00 8.50 -4.98
CA LEU A 64 8.77 9.39 -5.86
C LEU A 64 9.97 10.02 -5.15
N LEU A 65 9.84 10.35 -3.86
CA LEU A 65 10.88 10.96 -3.08
C LEU A 65 11.92 9.97 -2.54
N THR A 66 11.69 8.65 -2.67
CA THR A 66 12.57 7.60 -2.12
C THR A 66 14.03 7.82 -2.48
N VAL A 67 14.33 7.95 -3.77
CA VAL A 67 15.72 8.07 -4.27
C VAL A 67 16.42 9.35 -3.76
N LYS A 68 15.64 10.39 -3.45
CA LYS A 68 16.17 11.67 -2.96
C LYS A 68 16.35 11.71 -1.44
N ILE A 69 15.44 11.08 -0.70
CA ILE A 69 15.40 11.18 0.78
C ILE A 69 16.20 10.06 1.42
N VAL A 70 16.16 8.85 0.86
CA VAL A 70 16.79 7.68 1.44
C VAL A 70 18.25 7.64 1.01
N THR A 71 19.11 8.32 1.78
CA THR A 71 20.57 8.40 1.56
C THR A 71 21.37 7.62 2.59
N THR A 72 20.75 7.18 3.67
CA THR A 72 21.37 6.42 4.76
C THR A 72 20.44 5.29 5.20
N VAL A 73 21.01 4.28 5.86
CA VAL A 73 20.24 3.16 6.42
C VAL A 73 19.20 3.65 7.45
N LEU A 74 19.55 4.62 8.29
CA LEU A 74 18.61 5.20 9.25
C LEU A 74 17.44 5.90 8.57
N ALA A 75 17.72 6.69 7.53
CA ALA A 75 16.66 7.30 6.72
C ALA A 75 15.76 6.26 6.06
N ALA A 76 16.33 5.11 5.63
CA ALA A 76 15.56 4.00 5.08
C ALA A 76 14.57 3.42 6.11
N TYR A 77 14.99 3.24 7.38
CA TYR A 77 14.09 2.75 8.45
C TYR A 77 12.89 3.68 8.67
N VAL A 78 13.17 4.97 8.87
CA VAL A 78 12.13 5.99 9.11
C VAL A 78 11.19 6.08 7.91
N PHE A 79 11.75 6.14 6.72
CA PHE A 79 11.01 6.21 5.47
C PHE A 79 10.10 4.98 5.27
N PHE A 80 10.64 3.78 5.50
CA PHE A 80 9.88 2.54 5.34
C PHE A 80 8.78 2.40 6.39
N PHE A 81 9.02 2.86 7.63
CA PHE A 81 8.00 2.94 8.67
C PHE A 81 6.78 3.74 8.20
N PHE A 82 6.99 4.97 7.73
CA PHE A 82 5.89 5.81 7.21
C PHE A 82 5.22 5.21 5.97
N THR A 83 6.01 4.59 5.10
CA THR A 83 5.48 3.86 3.95
C THR A 83 4.53 2.75 4.39
N MET A 84 4.89 1.95 5.41
CA MET A 84 4.05 0.88 5.92
C MET A 84 2.79 1.37 6.63
N VAL A 85 2.86 2.51 7.33
CA VAL A 85 1.67 3.19 7.88
C VAL A 85 0.70 3.58 6.76
N LEU A 86 1.20 4.19 5.69
CA LEU A 86 0.36 4.56 4.53
C LEU A 86 -0.18 3.33 3.79
N VAL A 87 0.58 2.23 3.73
CA VAL A 87 0.11 0.95 3.21
C VAL A 87 -1.07 0.43 4.05
N ALA A 88 -0.97 0.47 5.38
CA ALA A 88 -2.07 0.12 6.28
C ALA A 88 -3.29 1.03 6.06
N MET A 89 -3.07 2.35 5.90
CA MET A 89 -4.12 3.33 5.58
C MET A 89 -4.85 3.04 4.28
N ARG A 90 -4.21 2.37 3.33
CA ARG A 90 -4.82 1.96 2.08
C ARG A 90 -5.54 0.61 2.20
N ILE A 91 -4.85 -0.41 2.74
CA ILE A 91 -5.32 -1.81 2.72
C ILE A 91 -6.50 -2.02 3.66
N SER A 92 -6.43 -1.52 4.90
CA SER A 92 -7.46 -1.75 5.91
C SER A 92 -8.83 -1.20 5.50
N PRO A 93 -8.98 0.10 5.12
CA PRO A 93 -10.26 0.61 4.66
C PRO A 93 -10.71 0.01 3.32
N PHE A 94 -9.78 -0.36 2.43
CA PHE A 94 -10.11 -0.97 1.15
C PHE A 94 -10.76 -2.35 1.33
N SER A 95 -10.18 -3.21 2.18
CA SER A 95 -10.77 -4.51 2.51
C SER A 95 -12.15 -4.36 3.16
N ALA A 96 -12.29 -3.41 4.09
CA ALA A 96 -13.58 -3.11 4.72
C ALA A 96 -14.62 -2.53 3.72
N LEU A 97 -14.17 -1.76 2.72
CA LEU A 97 -15.03 -1.25 1.65
C LEU A 97 -15.54 -2.40 0.76
N LEU A 98 -14.64 -3.27 0.30
CA LEU A 98 -15.01 -4.41 -0.54
C LEU A 98 -16.01 -5.35 0.16
N THR A 99 -15.74 -5.71 1.41
CA THR A 99 -16.63 -6.61 2.17
C THR A 99 -17.99 -5.98 2.47
N ALA A 100 -18.10 -4.65 2.51
CA ALA A 100 -19.36 -3.96 2.72
C ALA A 100 -20.27 -3.90 1.48
N LEU A 101 -19.72 -4.19 0.30
CA LEU A 101 -20.44 -4.13 -0.99
C LEU A 101 -21.14 -5.45 -1.34
N VAL A 102 -20.86 -6.53 -0.62
CA VAL A 102 -21.41 -7.85 -0.90
C VAL A 102 -22.09 -8.44 0.33
N GLU A 103 -23.02 -9.36 0.11
CA GLU A 103 -23.67 -10.16 1.15
C GLU A 103 -22.66 -11.04 1.88
N ASP A 104 -22.95 -11.42 3.13
CA ASP A 104 -22.04 -12.15 4.00
C ASP A 104 -21.57 -13.47 3.39
N GLU A 105 -22.44 -14.18 2.69
CA GLU A 105 -22.16 -15.44 2.01
C GLU A 105 -21.12 -15.32 0.89
N ARG A 106 -21.02 -14.14 0.24
CA ARG A 106 -20.12 -13.89 -0.89
C ARG A 106 -18.81 -13.22 -0.50
N ARG A 107 -18.66 -12.79 0.76
CA ARG A 107 -17.45 -12.09 1.23
C ARG A 107 -16.19 -12.92 1.07
N GLY A 108 -16.24 -14.22 1.37
CA GLY A 108 -15.09 -15.12 1.22
C GLY A 108 -14.62 -15.22 -0.22
N SER A 109 -15.55 -15.44 -1.16
CA SER A 109 -15.23 -15.53 -2.60
C SER A 109 -14.67 -14.22 -3.15
N LEU A 110 -15.24 -13.07 -2.76
CA LEU A 110 -14.73 -11.75 -3.18
C LEU A 110 -13.32 -11.51 -2.66
N MET A 111 -13.05 -11.81 -1.40
CA MET A 111 -11.72 -11.61 -0.81
C MET A 111 -10.69 -12.55 -1.43
N SER A 112 -11.04 -13.80 -1.70
CA SER A 112 -10.16 -14.75 -2.40
C SER A 112 -9.82 -14.26 -3.81
N LEU A 113 -10.82 -13.76 -4.55
CA LEU A 113 -10.61 -13.20 -5.88
C LEU A 113 -9.74 -11.93 -5.83
N ALA A 114 -9.99 -11.04 -4.87
CA ALA A 114 -9.18 -9.84 -4.67
C ALA A 114 -7.71 -10.16 -4.37
N VAL A 115 -7.46 -11.17 -3.52
CA VAL A 115 -6.12 -11.66 -3.22
C VAL A 115 -5.47 -12.26 -4.47
N ALA A 116 -6.18 -13.13 -5.20
CA ALA A 116 -5.67 -13.78 -6.41
C ALA A 116 -5.27 -12.74 -7.48
N LEU A 117 -6.15 -11.77 -7.75
CA LEU A 117 -5.85 -10.67 -8.68
C LEU A 117 -4.69 -9.80 -8.18
N GLY A 118 -4.60 -9.56 -6.87
CA GLY A 118 -3.48 -8.86 -6.25
C GLY A 118 -2.15 -9.58 -6.48
N GLN A 119 -2.11 -10.91 -6.33
CA GLN A 119 -0.91 -11.71 -6.58
C GLN A 119 -0.51 -11.73 -8.05
N LEU A 120 -1.49 -11.82 -8.97
CA LEU A 120 -1.22 -11.67 -10.40
C LEU A 120 -0.63 -10.30 -10.72
N GLY A 121 -1.20 -9.23 -10.18
CA GLY A 121 -0.67 -7.88 -10.33
C GLY A 121 0.75 -7.73 -9.75
N PHE A 122 1.02 -8.38 -8.61
CA PHE A 122 2.36 -8.41 -8.02
C PHE A 122 3.37 -9.14 -8.91
N ALA A 123 3.00 -10.30 -9.46
CA ALA A 123 3.85 -11.08 -10.36
C ALA A 123 4.16 -10.31 -11.66
N LEU A 124 3.13 -9.77 -12.33
CA LEU A 124 3.30 -8.94 -13.54
C LEU A 124 4.14 -7.69 -13.25
N GLY A 125 3.88 -7.02 -12.12
CA GLY A 125 4.67 -5.89 -11.67
C GLY A 125 6.13 -6.26 -11.45
N GLY A 126 6.42 -7.42 -10.88
CA GLY A 126 7.76 -7.96 -10.71
C GLY A 126 8.46 -8.21 -12.04
N ALA A 127 7.77 -8.85 -12.98
CA ALA A 127 8.31 -9.16 -14.29
C ALA A 127 8.71 -7.91 -15.10
N VAL A 128 7.90 -6.85 -15.02
CA VAL A 128 8.20 -5.57 -15.69
C VAL A 128 9.29 -4.79 -14.94
N SER A 129 9.32 -4.87 -13.62
CA SER A 129 10.26 -4.10 -12.79
C SER A 129 11.72 -4.51 -12.98
N GLY A 130 12.00 -5.78 -13.27
CA GLY A 130 13.36 -6.30 -13.44
C GLY A 130 14.11 -5.63 -14.57
N PRO A 131 13.65 -5.76 -15.83
CA PRO A 131 14.25 -5.09 -16.97
C PRO A 131 14.30 -3.56 -16.82
N LEU A 132 13.27 -2.97 -16.18
CA LEU A 132 13.21 -1.54 -15.95
C LEU A 132 14.30 -1.07 -14.97
N PHE A 133 14.47 -1.79 -13.87
CA PHE A 133 15.53 -1.54 -12.89
C PHE A 133 16.92 -1.65 -13.53
N ALA A 134 17.13 -2.69 -14.36
CA ALA A 134 18.40 -2.94 -15.00
C ALA A 134 18.79 -1.87 -16.05
N LYS A 135 17.80 -1.33 -16.79
CA LYS A 135 18.05 -0.37 -17.89
C LYS A 135 18.00 1.08 -17.46
N VAL A 136 17.10 1.43 -16.55
CA VAL A 136 16.77 2.83 -16.21
C VAL A 136 17.07 3.14 -14.72
N GLY A 137 17.17 2.11 -13.90
CA GLY A 137 17.42 2.26 -12.46
C GLY A 137 16.16 2.29 -11.61
N PHE A 138 16.35 2.41 -10.29
CA PHE A 138 15.26 2.33 -9.30
C PHE A 138 14.25 3.48 -9.40
N GLY A 139 14.69 4.66 -9.85
CA GLY A 139 13.81 5.82 -10.04
C GLY A 139 12.65 5.57 -11.00
N ALA A 140 12.86 4.77 -12.04
CA ALA A 140 11.79 4.38 -12.96
C ALA A 140 10.76 3.45 -12.28
N ASN A 141 11.22 2.53 -11.44
CA ASN A 141 10.34 1.65 -10.66
C ASN A 141 9.51 2.44 -9.65
N THR A 142 10.10 3.47 -9.02
CA THR A 142 9.37 4.36 -8.10
C THR A 142 8.31 5.17 -8.84
N ALA A 143 8.63 5.71 -10.01
CA ALA A 143 7.70 6.49 -10.81
C ALA A 143 6.48 5.66 -11.28
N ILE A 144 6.73 4.48 -11.82
CA ILE A 144 5.65 3.57 -12.23
C ILE A 144 4.82 3.12 -11.03
N GLY A 145 5.45 2.79 -9.91
CA GLY A 145 4.76 2.45 -8.67
C GLY A 145 3.83 3.56 -8.20
N ALA A 146 4.30 4.81 -8.22
CA ALA A 146 3.53 5.98 -7.85
C ALA A 146 2.30 6.18 -8.75
N VAL A 147 2.47 6.03 -10.07
CA VAL A 147 1.36 6.15 -11.04
C VAL A 147 0.29 5.09 -10.79
N PHE A 148 0.67 3.82 -10.60
CA PHE A 148 -0.29 2.76 -10.33
C PHE A 148 -1.02 2.93 -8.99
N VAL A 149 -0.33 3.40 -7.95
CA VAL A 149 -0.95 3.67 -6.65
C VAL A 149 -1.95 4.82 -6.76
N LEU A 150 -1.62 5.90 -7.47
CA LEU A 150 -2.55 6.99 -7.73
C LEU A 150 -3.74 6.53 -8.56
N ALA A 151 -3.50 5.78 -9.64
CA ALA A 151 -4.56 5.24 -10.48
C ALA A 151 -5.55 4.38 -9.65
N MET A 152 -5.04 3.53 -8.75
CA MET A 152 -5.87 2.77 -7.81
C MET A 152 -6.73 3.70 -6.94
N GLY A 153 -6.13 4.74 -6.36
CA GLY A 153 -6.86 5.71 -5.53
C GLY A 153 -7.99 6.40 -6.29
N LEU A 154 -7.73 6.81 -7.53
CA LEU A 154 -8.72 7.43 -8.41
C LEU A 154 -9.83 6.46 -8.81
N VAL A 155 -9.50 5.21 -9.17
CA VAL A 155 -10.50 4.19 -9.46
C VAL A 155 -11.42 3.96 -8.26
N VAL A 156 -10.87 3.83 -7.05
CA VAL A 156 -11.68 3.69 -5.84
C VAL A 156 -12.55 4.92 -5.62
N TRP A 157 -12.02 6.12 -5.85
CA TRP A 157 -12.76 7.37 -5.64
C TRP A 157 -13.95 7.51 -6.59
N PHE A 158 -13.78 7.24 -7.88
CA PHE A 158 -14.80 7.47 -8.90
C PHE A 158 -15.76 6.30 -9.09
N PHE A 159 -15.28 5.07 -9.00
CA PHE A 159 -16.06 3.90 -9.41
C PHE A 159 -16.65 3.08 -8.26
N ILE A 160 -16.10 3.16 -7.04
CA ILE A 160 -16.60 2.37 -5.92
C ILE A 160 -17.57 3.23 -5.10
N PRO A 161 -18.85 2.82 -4.89
CA PRO A 161 -19.77 3.52 -4.01
C PRO A 161 -19.33 3.41 -2.55
N GLU A 162 -19.49 4.49 -1.76
CA GLU A 162 -19.25 4.45 -0.33
C GLU A 162 -20.51 3.95 0.39
N PRO A 163 -20.46 2.79 1.07
CA PRO A 163 -21.63 2.30 1.80
C PRO A 163 -21.95 3.25 2.98
N PRO A 164 -23.23 3.40 3.35
CA PRO A 164 -23.63 4.25 4.48
C PRO A 164 -22.92 3.80 5.77
N PRO A 165 -22.59 4.74 6.68
CA PRO A 165 -21.96 4.43 7.95
C PRO A 165 -22.71 3.34 8.71
N ALA A 166 -21.98 2.47 9.41
CA ALA A 166 -22.55 1.31 10.11
C ALA A 166 -23.67 1.66 11.11
N GLN A 167 -23.64 2.86 11.68
CA GLN A 167 -24.68 3.38 12.59
C GLN A 167 -26.08 3.48 11.94
N ASN A 168 -26.16 3.74 10.64
CA ASN A 168 -27.44 3.83 9.95
C ASN A 168 -28.04 2.45 9.54
N ARG A 169 -27.28 1.37 9.65
CA ARG A 169 -27.80 0.02 9.38
C ARG A 169 -28.59 -0.56 10.55
N LEU A 170 -28.23 -0.23 11.78
CA LEU A 170 -28.94 -0.67 12.99
C LEU A 170 -30.27 0.07 13.22
N ALA A 171 -30.46 1.21 12.55
CA ALA A 171 -31.69 1.99 12.65
C ALA A 171 -32.76 1.59 11.59
N ARG A 172 -32.44 0.68 10.68
CA ARG A 172 -33.33 0.23 9.59
C ARG A 172 -33.73 -1.26 9.68
N GLY A 173 -33.30 -1.99 10.69
CA GLY A 173 -33.73 -3.34 11.04
C GLY A 173 -34.51 -3.35 12.34
#